data_dbe6b1bf0c3359725951f2cdf52724ec
#
_entry.id   dbe6b1bf0c3359725951f2cdf52724ec
#
_cell.length_a   1.000
_cell.length_b   1.000
_cell.length_c   1.000
_cell.angle_alpha   90.00
_cell.angle_beta   90.00
_cell.angle_gamma   90.00
#
_symmetry.space_group_name_H-M   'P 1'
#
loop_
_entity.id
_entity.type
_entity.pdbx_description
1 polymer ?
#
loop_
_entity_poly.entity_id
_entity_poly.type
_entity_poly.pdbx_seq_one_letter_code
_entity_poly.pdbx_strand_id
1 'polypeptide(L)'
;MNKEILKEGLKIEPEITFLSLKKFIKNCCENFKREGIILGLSGGIDSSLTVYLCKEAVGEKNVFALILPEIDSNKDNIEDAIQFAQKLNIKYKIIEITKYLKNFSIYNLFFLNKLIIPKKIKPIIVKKLSQLYRQEKNKPSFLITLNGEDKKWNKIIKKINTYYRFKHRLRMVLLYLFADLENRLVVGCTNKTEYLIGFFVKYGCDDACDIMPLLSLYKTQVKELYKYLGLPKKILEKKPSPDLLPGIFDEEVIGLDYEDLDLILYGLEKGLAAWQIAEALKIDKEKVDYVSFLINKSDYCRCKLIKYGNYN
;
A
#
# COMPACT_ATOMS: atom_id res chain seq x y z
N MET A 1 -23.07 13.76 16.93
CA MET A 1 -22.83 12.45 16.28
C MET A 1 -21.88 11.68 17.18
N ASN A 2 -21.99 10.37 17.29
CA ASN A 2 -21.07 9.58 18.12
C ASN A 2 -20.24 8.60 17.27
N LYS A 3 -19.23 7.95 17.89
CA LYS A 3 -18.31 7.01 17.23
C LYS A 3 -19.06 5.83 16.57
N GLU A 4 -20.16 5.38 17.16
CA GLU A 4 -20.93 4.25 16.64
C GLU A 4 -21.63 4.58 15.29
N ILE A 5 -22.09 5.80 15.11
CA ILE A 5 -22.67 6.24 13.82
C ILE A 5 -21.61 6.25 12.72
N LEU A 6 -20.40 6.69 13.02
CA LEU A 6 -19.29 6.65 12.07
C LEU A 6 -18.89 5.21 11.73
N LYS A 7 -18.83 4.33 12.73
CA LYS A 7 -18.55 2.91 12.54
C LYS A 7 -19.62 2.21 11.70
N GLU A 8 -20.91 2.51 11.98
CA GLU A 8 -22.01 1.94 11.20
C GLU A 8 -21.91 2.34 9.72
N GLY A 9 -21.56 3.60 9.46
CA GLY A 9 -21.36 4.09 8.10
C GLY A 9 -20.16 3.51 7.36
N LEU A 10 -19.19 2.93 8.08
CA LEU A 10 -18.06 2.21 7.49
C LEU A 10 -18.35 0.73 7.23
N LYS A 11 -19.43 0.18 7.79
CA LYS A 11 -19.78 -1.22 7.52
C LYS A 11 -20.05 -1.44 6.04
N ILE A 12 -19.64 -2.58 5.56
CA ILE A 12 -19.96 -3.05 4.22
C ILE A 12 -20.93 -4.22 4.30
N GLU A 13 -21.61 -4.49 3.20
CA GLU A 13 -22.26 -5.77 2.97
C GLU A 13 -21.26 -6.69 2.25
N PRO A 14 -20.56 -7.59 2.96
CA PRO A 14 -19.38 -8.27 2.41
C PRO A 14 -19.71 -9.10 1.16
N GLU A 15 -20.87 -9.76 1.12
CA GLU A 15 -21.30 -10.54 -0.03
C GLU A 15 -21.55 -9.66 -1.27
N ILE A 16 -22.29 -8.57 -1.10
CA ILE A 16 -22.58 -7.61 -2.18
C ILE A 16 -21.28 -6.96 -2.68
N THR A 17 -20.40 -6.59 -1.75
CA THR A 17 -19.10 -6.01 -2.05
C THR A 17 -18.24 -6.98 -2.84
N PHE A 18 -18.16 -8.25 -2.41
CA PHE A 18 -17.44 -9.29 -3.12
C PHE A 18 -17.94 -9.47 -4.55
N LEU A 19 -19.27 -9.63 -4.72
CA LEU A 19 -19.87 -9.82 -6.04
C LEU A 19 -19.65 -8.62 -6.96
N SER A 20 -19.74 -7.41 -6.41
CA SER A 20 -19.49 -6.18 -7.15
C SER A 20 -18.05 -6.05 -7.64
N LEU A 21 -17.08 -6.33 -6.77
CA LEU A 21 -15.66 -6.30 -7.11
C LEU A 21 -15.31 -7.39 -8.14
N LYS A 22 -15.84 -8.60 -7.96
CA LYS A 22 -15.69 -9.70 -8.92
C LYS A 22 -16.21 -9.30 -10.31
N LYS A 23 -17.42 -8.72 -10.38
CA LYS A 23 -18.02 -8.23 -11.63
C LYS A 23 -17.18 -7.11 -12.25
N PHE A 24 -16.72 -6.16 -11.46
CA PHE A 24 -15.85 -5.06 -11.91
C PHE A 24 -14.57 -5.58 -12.57
N ILE A 25 -13.85 -6.49 -11.90
CA ILE A 25 -12.59 -7.06 -12.41
C ILE A 25 -12.84 -7.81 -13.72
N LYS A 26 -13.89 -8.67 -13.77
CA LYS A 26 -14.24 -9.44 -14.95
C LYS A 26 -14.55 -8.51 -16.13
N ASN A 27 -15.42 -7.53 -15.93
CA ASN A 27 -15.80 -6.59 -16.98
C ASN A 27 -14.60 -5.79 -17.51
N CYS A 28 -13.68 -5.37 -16.65
CA CYS A 28 -12.46 -4.68 -17.08
C CYS A 28 -11.58 -5.58 -17.95
N CYS A 29 -11.38 -6.84 -17.55
CA CYS A 29 -10.59 -7.79 -18.31
C CYS A 29 -11.17 -8.02 -19.71
N GLU A 30 -12.50 -8.20 -19.81
CA GLU A 30 -13.22 -8.40 -21.07
C GLU A 30 -13.19 -7.13 -21.94
N ASN A 31 -13.53 -5.97 -21.39
CA ASN A 31 -13.58 -4.69 -22.11
C ASN A 31 -12.23 -4.26 -22.68
N PHE A 32 -11.15 -4.52 -21.96
CA PHE A 32 -9.78 -4.26 -22.42
C PHE A 32 -9.21 -5.40 -23.27
N LYS A 33 -10.01 -6.44 -23.56
CA LYS A 33 -9.63 -7.61 -24.38
C LYS A 33 -8.33 -8.25 -23.91
N ARG A 34 -8.20 -8.45 -22.58
CA ARG A 34 -7.04 -9.08 -21.96
C ARG A 34 -7.29 -10.57 -21.75
N GLU A 35 -6.27 -11.38 -21.98
CA GLU A 35 -6.33 -12.85 -21.84
C GLU A 35 -6.27 -13.32 -20.39
N GLY A 36 -6.01 -12.41 -19.47
CA GLY A 36 -5.98 -12.67 -18.04
C GLY A 36 -5.45 -11.47 -17.25
N ILE A 37 -5.06 -11.74 -16.03
CA ILE A 37 -4.66 -10.73 -15.05
C ILE A 37 -3.25 -11.02 -14.55
N ILE A 38 -2.48 -9.96 -14.30
CA ILE A 38 -1.20 -10.02 -13.60
C ILE A 38 -1.16 -9.02 -12.45
N LEU A 39 -0.57 -9.43 -11.32
CA LEU A 39 -0.38 -8.56 -10.16
C LEU A 39 0.84 -8.95 -9.33
N GLY A 40 1.30 -8.02 -8.50
CA GLY A 40 2.33 -8.28 -7.50
C GLY A 40 1.73 -8.93 -6.25
N LEU A 41 2.27 -10.07 -5.83
CA LEU A 41 1.86 -10.74 -4.59
C LEU A 41 2.95 -10.60 -3.53
N SER A 42 2.69 -9.76 -2.52
CA SER A 42 3.67 -9.43 -1.47
C SER A 42 3.56 -10.31 -0.22
N GLY A 43 2.48 -11.08 -0.07
CA GLY A 43 2.14 -11.79 1.18
C GLY A 43 1.48 -10.90 2.25
N GLY A 44 1.12 -9.66 1.91
CA GLY A 44 0.29 -8.77 2.70
C GLY A 44 -1.19 -8.94 2.38
N ILE A 45 -2.05 -8.40 3.27
CA ILE A 45 -3.52 -8.59 3.18
C ILE A 45 -4.11 -8.05 1.88
N ASP A 46 -3.69 -6.86 1.43
CA ASP A 46 -4.26 -6.20 0.24
C ASP A 46 -3.95 -7.00 -1.03
N SER A 47 -2.69 -7.38 -1.24
CA SER A 47 -2.31 -8.20 -2.39
C SER A 47 -2.94 -9.59 -2.37
N SER A 48 -3.11 -10.17 -1.18
CA SER A 48 -3.76 -11.49 -1.02
C SER A 48 -5.26 -11.41 -1.30
N LEU A 49 -5.94 -10.36 -0.82
CA LEU A 49 -7.36 -10.15 -1.16
C LEU A 49 -7.53 -9.90 -2.66
N THR A 50 -6.69 -9.03 -3.24
CA THR A 50 -6.74 -8.71 -4.67
C THR A 50 -6.55 -9.94 -5.54
N VAL A 51 -5.55 -10.78 -5.25
CA VAL A 51 -5.32 -12.00 -6.05
C VAL A 51 -6.46 -12.99 -5.94
N TYR A 52 -7.07 -13.11 -4.74
CA TYR A 52 -8.25 -13.94 -4.55
C TYR A 52 -9.45 -13.44 -5.37
N LEU A 53 -9.74 -12.13 -5.31
CA LEU A 53 -10.80 -11.50 -6.10
C LEU A 53 -10.58 -11.70 -7.61
N CYS A 54 -9.34 -11.57 -8.07
CA CYS A 54 -8.98 -11.81 -9.47
C CYS A 54 -9.24 -13.27 -9.87
N LYS A 55 -8.82 -14.22 -9.04
CA LYS A 55 -9.06 -15.66 -9.26
C LYS A 55 -10.55 -15.98 -9.36
N GLU A 56 -11.36 -15.41 -8.47
CA GLU A 56 -12.81 -15.58 -8.49
C GLU A 56 -13.48 -14.91 -9.69
N ALA A 57 -12.88 -13.82 -10.22
CA ALA A 57 -13.43 -13.09 -11.35
C ALA A 57 -13.16 -13.76 -12.71
N VAL A 58 -11.92 -14.24 -12.95
CA VAL A 58 -11.49 -14.71 -14.27
C VAL A 58 -11.05 -16.18 -14.29
N GLY A 59 -11.07 -16.84 -13.14
CA GLY A 59 -10.60 -18.23 -12.98
C GLY A 59 -9.09 -18.32 -12.74
N GLU A 60 -8.67 -19.39 -12.08
CA GLU A 60 -7.30 -19.61 -11.62
C GLU A 60 -6.25 -19.63 -12.74
N LYS A 61 -6.59 -20.20 -13.90
CA LYS A 61 -5.69 -20.32 -15.06
C LYS A 61 -5.35 -18.96 -15.69
N ASN A 62 -6.23 -17.96 -15.47
CA ASN A 62 -6.10 -16.64 -16.05
C ASN A 62 -5.45 -15.63 -15.10
N VAL A 63 -5.00 -16.04 -13.90
CA VAL A 63 -4.28 -15.18 -12.96
C VAL A 63 -2.80 -15.55 -12.91
N PHE A 64 -1.94 -14.53 -13.01
CA PHE A 64 -0.50 -14.66 -12.87
C PHE A 64 0.02 -13.74 -11.76
N ALA A 65 0.60 -14.30 -10.72
CA ALA A 65 1.19 -13.55 -9.63
C ALA A 65 2.71 -13.43 -9.77
N LEU A 66 3.26 -12.22 -9.65
CA LEU A 66 4.70 -12.01 -9.51
C LEU A 66 5.06 -11.79 -8.06
N ILE A 67 5.99 -12.59 -7.54
CA ILE A 67 6.61 -12.43 -6.23
C ILE A 67 8.01 -11.85 -6.49
N LEU A 68 8.23 -10.59 -6.07
CA LEU A 68 9.40 -9.80 -6.45
C LEU A 68 10.24 -9.43 -5.23
N PRO A 69 10.86 -10.43 -4.54
CA PRO A 69 11.66 -10.18 -3.36
C PRO A 69 12.98 -9.47 -3.68
N GLU A 70 13.53 -8.82 -2.65
CA GLU A 70 14.87 -8.25 -2.68
C GLU A 70 15.54 -8.43 -1.30
N ILE A 71 16.77 -7.97 -1.13
CA ILE A 71 17.60 -8.25 0.06
C ILE A 71 16.98 -7.83 1.39
N ASP A 72 16.13 -6.79 1.41
CA ASP A 72 15.45 -6.29 2.62
C ASP A 72 14.06 -6.91 2.82
N SER A 73 13.54 -7.68 1.85
CA SER A 73 12.23 -8.33 1.94
C SER A 73 12.15 -9.31 3.10
N ASN A 74 11.01 -9.32 3.78
CA ASN A 74 10.75 -10.26 4.87
C ASN A 74 10.51 -11.66 4.31
N LYS A 75 11.26 -12.66 4.80
CA LYS A 75 11.14 -14.04 4.37
C LYS A 75 9.75 -14.63 4.63
N ASP A 76 9.14 -14.31 5.77
CA ASP A 76 7.80 -14.80 6.11
C ASP A 76 6.75 -14.30 5.12
N ASN A 77 6.91 -13.06 4.62
CA ASN A 77 6.02 -12.51 3.59
C ASN A 77 6.18 -13.24 2.26
N ILE A 78 7.41 -13.59 1.88
CA ILE A 78 7.70 -14.34 0.65
C ILE A 78 7.08 -15.74 0.74
N GLU A 79 7.28 -16.42 1.87
CA GLU A 79 6.72 -17.76 2.12
C GLU A 79 5.19 -17.74 2.09
N ASP A 80 4.56 -16.76 2.75
CA ASP A 80 3.10 -16.61 2.75
C ASP A 80 2.56 -16.31 1.34
N ALA A 81 3.26 -15.50 0.54
CA ALA A 81 2.89 -15.24 -0.85
C ALA A 81 2.94 -16.53 -1.69
N ILE A 82 4.00 -17.34 -1.54
CA ILE A 82 4.14 -18.61 -2.26
C ILE A 82 3.04 -19.59 -1.84
N GLN A 83 2.86 -19.81 -0.54
CA GLN A 83 1.85 -20.73 0.00
C GLN A 83 0.44 -20.31 -0.43
N PHE A 84 0.16 -19.00 -0.46
CA PHE A 84 -1.13 -18.49 -0.87
C PHE A 84 -1.37 -18.69 -2.36
N ALA A 85 -0.39 -18.42 -3.22
CA ALA A 85 -0.50 -18.70 -4.66
C ALA A 85 -0.72 -20.19 -4.96
N GLN A 86 -0.02 -21.08 -4.25
CA GLN A 86 -0.19 -22.53 -4.33
C GLN A 86 -1.60 -22.97 -3.88
N LYS A 87 -2.07 -22.46 -2.74
CA LYS A 87 -3.42 -22.74 -2.23
C LYS A 87 -4.51 -22.32 -3.22
N LEU A 88 -4.31 -21.21 -3.94
CA LEU A 88 -5.24 -20.73 -4.96
C LEU A 88 -5.11 -21.45 -6.30
N ASN A 89 -4.12 -22.33 -6.46
CA ASN A 89 -3.79 -23.04 -7.70
C ASN A 89 -3.56 -22.08 -8.89
N ILE A 90 -2.97 -20.91 -8.66
CA ILE A 90 -2.69 -19.91 -9.70
C ILE A 90 -1.25 -19.99 -10.18
N LYS A 91 -1.01 -19.55 -11.42
CA LYS A 91 0.35 -19.36 -11.96
C LYS A 91 1.09 -18.30 -11.14
N TYR A 92 2.32 -18.58 -10.72
CA TYR A 92 3.18 -17.58 -10.10
C TYR A 92 4.63 -17.71 -10.54
N LYS A 93 5.39 -16.60 -10.42
CA LYS A 93 6.82 -16.57 -10.69
C LYS A 93 7.53 -15.73 -9.63
N ILE A 94 8.64 -16.28 -9.13
CA ILE A 94 9.52 -15.57 -8.20
C ILE A 94 10.68 -14.98 -9.00
N ILE A 95 10.88 -13.66 -8.88
CA ILE A 95 12.00 -12.96 -9.50
C ILE A 95 12.70 -12.15 -8.43
N GLU A 96 13.88 -12.59 -8.02
CA GLU A 96 14.73 -11.89 -7.07
C GLU A 96 15.35 -10.66 -7.74
N ILE A 97 14.99 -9.46 -7.28
CA ILE A 97 15.33 -8.19 -7.95
C ILE A 97 16.59 -7.50 -7.40
N THR A 98 17.26 -8.08 -6.39
CA THR A 98 18.48 -7.49 -5.76
C THR A 98 19.59 -7.20 -6.76
N LYS A 99 19.82 -8.11 -7.73
CA LYS A 99 20.86 -7.95 -8.75
C LYS A 99 20.62 -6.67 -9.58
N TYR A 100 19.38 -6.46 -10.01
CA TYR A 100 19.01 -5.27 -10.78
C TYR A 100 19.16 -3.98 -9.95
N LEU A 101 18.70 -4.00 -8.69
CA LEU A 101 18.84 -2.86 -7.77
C LEU A 101 20.31 -2.54 -7.48
N LYS A 102 21.21 -3.55 -7.38
CA LYS A 102 22.65 -3.35 -7.23
C LYS A 102 23.27 -2.68 -8.45
N ASN A 103 22.88 -3.07 -9.67
CA ASN A 103 23.38 -2.47 -10.91
C ASN A 103 23.07 -0.97 -10.99
N PHE A 104 21.95 -0.52 -10.43
CA PHE A 104 21.61 0.91 -10.31
C PHE A 104 22.20 1.57 -9.06
N SER A 105 23.05 0.88 -8.29
CA SER A 105 23.67 1.38 -7.06
C SER A 105 22.67 1.87 -6.00
N ILE A 106 21.41 1.39 -6.04
CA ILE A 106 20.32 1.85 -5.17
C ILE A 106 20.65 1.61 -3.70
N TYR A 107 21.27 0.47 -3.38
CA TYR A 107 21.65 0.15 -2.00
C TYR A 107 22.65 1.14 -1.41
N ASN A 108 23.42 1.88 -2.23
CA ASN A 108 24.35 2.92 -1.77
C ASN A 108 23.61 4.18 -1.26
N LEU A 109 22.34 4.35 -1.59
CA LEU A 109 21.54 5.49 -1.11
C LEU A 109 21.17 5.35 0.37
N PHE A 110 21.03 4.11 0.85
CA PHE A 110 20.71 3.86 2.25
C PHE A 110 22.01 3.65 3.04
N PHE A 111 22.35 4.60 3.89
CA PHE A 111 23.65 4.64 4.56
C PHE A 111 23.95 3.40 5.42
N LEU A 112 22.92 2.75 6.01
CA LEU A 112 23.08 1.52 6.77
C LEU A 112 23.57 0.34 5.92
N ASN A 113 23.40 0.39 4.61
CA ASN A 113 23.90 -0.63 3.70
C ASN A 113 25.41 -0.54 3.47
N LYS A 114 26.01 0.61 3.79
CA LYS A 114 27.47 0.83 3.72
C LYS A 114 28.20 0.34 4.97
N LEU A 115 27.45 0.08 6.04
CA LEU A 115 28.00 -0.41 7.30
C LEU A 115 27.87 -1.93 7.35
N ILE A 116 28.86 -2.59 7.93
CA ILE A 116 28.84 -4.04 8.17
C ILE A 116 27.93 -4.29 9.39
N ILE A 117 26.63 -4.24 9.17
CA ILE A 117 25.61 -4.43 10.20
C ILE A 117 24.91 -5.78 9.96
N PRO A 118 24.87 -6.67 10.97
CA PRO A 118 24.10 -7.91 10.87
C PRO A 118 22.64 -7.64 10.51
N LYS A 119 22.05 -8.46 9.62
CA LYS A 119 20.65 -8.29 9.16
C LYS A 119 19.65 -8.18 10.32
N LYS A 120 19.90 -8.88 11.45
CA LYS A 120 19.03 -8.85 12.64
C LYS A 120 19.06 -7.51 13.40
N ILE A 121 20.15 -6.74 13.30
CA ILE A 121 20.32 -5.46 14.02
C ILE A 121 19.79 -4.28 13.19
N LYS A 122 19.82 -4.40 11.86
CA LYS A 122 19.38 -3.35 10.94
C LYS A 122 17.96 -2.82 11.25
N PRO A 123 16.95 -3.68 11.48
CA PRO A 123 15.59 -3.23 11.85
C PRO A 123 15.56 -2.40 13.14
N ILE A 124 16.35 -2.79 14.13
CA ILE A 124 16.42 -2.10 15.43
C ILE A 124 16.98 -0.69 15.26
N ILE A 125 18.04 -0.54 14.45
CA ILE A 125 18.64 0.78 14.17
C ILE A 125 17.66 1.66 13.40
N VAL A 126 16.99 1.11 12.38
CA VAL A 126 16.00 1.86 11.58
C VAL A 126 14.86 2.35 12.46
N LYS A 127 14.33 1.47 13.33
CA LYS A 127 13.27 1.82 14.29
C LYS A 127 13.72 2.91 15.24
N LYS A 128 14.93 2.80 15.82
CA LYS A 128 15.48 3.82 16.74
C LYS A 128 15.67 5.18 16.05
N LEU A 129 16.16 5.19 14.81
CA LEU A 129 16.30 6.43 14.03
C LEU A 129 14.95 7.07 13.72
N SER A 130 13.94 6.28 13.37
CA SER A 130 12.57 6.75 13.17
C SER A 130 11.99 7.36 14.46
N GLN A 131 12.22 6.71 15.61
CA GLN A 131 11.78 7.22 16.92
C GLN A 131 12.47 8.53 17.29
N LEU A 132 13.79 8.62 17.13
CA LEU A 132 14.56 9.85 17.40
C LEU A 132 14.07 11.01 16.53
N TYR A 133 13.78 10.75 15.26
CA TYR A 133 13.21 11.76 14.39
C TYR A 133 11.84 12.24 14.89
N ARG A 134 10.96 11.31 15.28
CA ARG A 134 9.62 11.64 15.81
C ARG A 134 9.72 12.49 17.09
N GLN A 135 10.65 12.16 17.99
CA GLN A 135 10.90 12.91 19.22
C GLN A 135 11.45 14.32 18.94
N GLU A 136 12.43 14.44 18.01
CA GLU A 136 13.01 15.75 17.67
C GLU A 136 12.01 16.70 17.00
N LYS A 137 11.10 16.16 16.19
CA LYS A 137 10.17 16.96 15.37
C LYS A 137 8.74 17.00 15.89
N ASN A 138 8.41 16.17 16.86
CA ASN A 138 7.03 15.96 17.34
C ASN A 138 6.02 15.72 16.19
N LYS A 139 6.46 15.01 15.14
CA LYS A 139 5.67 14.74 13.95
C LYS A 139 5.89 13.30 13.45
N PRO A 140 4.85 12.64 12.90
CA PRO A 140 4.99 11.33 12.26
C PRO A 140 6.02 11.34 11.12
N SER A 141 6.77 10.25 10.98
CA SER A 141 7.83 10.15 9.98
C SER A 141 7.31 10.17 8.54
N PHE A 142 6.05 9.84 8.31
CA PHE A 142 5.41 9.90 7.00
C PHE A 142 5.39 11.32 6.40
N LEU A 143 5.20 12.34 7.22
CA LEU A 143 5.24 13.74 6.76
C LEU A 143 6.51 14.11 6.01
N ILE A 144 7.63 13.50 6.39
CA ILE A 144 8.92 13.75 5.75
C ILE A 144 8.89 13.26 4.29
N THR A 145 8.21 12.15 4.06
CA THR A 145 8.14 11.55 2.72
C THR A 145 7.33 12.41 1.77
N LEU A 146 6.37 13.18 2.30
CA LEU A 146 5.51 14.07 1.52
C LEU A 146 6.09 15.48 1.35
N ASN A 147 6.68 16.07 2.39
CA ASN A 147 7.01 17.51 2.40
C ASN A 147 8.42 17.86 1.94
N GLY A 148 9.42 17.03 2.22
CA GLY A 148 10.82 17.32 1.86
C GLY A 148 11.40 18.63 2.45
N GLU A 149 10.75 19.27 3.42
CA GLU A 149 11.01 20.66 3.85
C GLU A 149 12.06 20.83 4.96
N ASP A 150 12.54 19.72 5.55
CA ASP A 150 13.52 19.81 6.65
C ASP A 150 14.96 19.95 6.13
N LYS A 151 15.56 21.13 6.25
CA LYS A 151 16.94 21.41 5.78
C LYS A 151 17.98 20.46 6.36
N LYS A 152 17.87 20.06 7.64
CA LYS A 152 18.83 19.19 8.33
C LYS A 152 18.73 17.74 7.82
N TRP A 153 17.52 17.20 7.72
CA TRP A 153 17.24 15.82 7.34
C TRP A 153 17.02 15.63 5.84
N ASN A 154 16.82 16.70 5.08
CA ASN A 154 16.39 16.67 3.68
C ASN A 154 17.28 15.77 2.79
N LYS A 155 18.60 15.83 2.94
CA LYS A 155 19.52 15.01 2.13
C LYS A 155 19.38 13.51 2.40
N ILE A 156 19.22 13.14 3.67
CA ILE A 156 19.04 11.74 4.09
C ILE A 156 17.69 11.24 3.62
N ILE A 157 16.65 12.03 3.84
CA ILE A 157 15.25 11.70 3.47
C ILE A 157 15.09 11.55 1.97
N LYS A 158 15.65 12.47 1.16
CA LYS A 158 15.65 12.34 -0.29
C LYS A 158 16.27 11.02 -0.74
N LYS A 159 17.39 10.60 -0.12
CA LYS A 159 18.02 9.33 -0.43
C LYS A 159 17.15 8.13 -0.03
N ILE A 160 16.54 8.16 1.15
CA ILE A 160 15.63 7.11 1.62
C ILE A 160 14.40 7.05 0.70
N ASN A 161 13.79 8.18 0.36
CA ASN A 161 12.65 8.25 -0.55
C ASN A 161 13.01 7.68 -1.93
N THR A 162 14.17 8.05 -2.47
CA THR A 162 14.63 7.50 -3.74
C THR A 162 14.86 6.00 -3.65
N TYR A 163 15.45 5.52 -2.54
CA TYR A 163 15.73 4.12 -2.27
C TYR A 163 14.48 3.24 -2.37
N TYR A 164 13.42 3.57 -1.62
CA TYR A 164 12.21 2.75 -1.65
C TYR A 164 11.35 2.97 -2.90
N ARG A 165 11.25 4.23 -3.40
CA ARG A 165 10.45 4.53 -4.60
C ARG A 165 10.98 3.82 -5.84
N PHE A 166 12.30 3.72 -5.97
CA PHE A 166 12.89 3.00 -7.09
C PHE A 166 12.55 1.50 -7.06
N LYS A 167 12.56 0.88 -5.87
CA LYS A 167 12.17 -0.53 -5.72
C LYS A 167 10.75 -0.81 -6.22
N HIS A 168 9.80 0.07 -5.90
CA HIS A 168 8.41 -0.04 -6.38
C HIS A 168 8.30 0.16 -7.89
N ARG A 169 9.03 1.12 -8.43
CA ARG A 169 9.02 1.38 -9.88
C ARG A 169 9.66 0.25 -10.67
N LEU A 170 10.71 -0.37 -10.15
CA LEU A 170 11.28 -1.56 -10.78
C LEU A 170 10.30 -2.73 -10.79
N ARG A 171 9.56 -2.93 -9.69
CA ARG A 171 8.48 -3.95 -9.64
C ARG A 171 7.41 -3.67 -10.69
N MET A 172 7.00 -2.42 -10.85
CA MET A 172 6.05 -2.00 -11.88
C MET A 172 6.54 -2.34 -13.28
N VAL A 173 7.81 -2.02 -13.60
CA VAL A 173 8.40 -2.34 -14.92
C VAL A 173 8.33 -3.84 -15.19
N LEU A 174 8.61 -4.68 -14.19
CA LEU A 174 8.51 -6.13 -14.35
C LEU A 174 7.07 -6.62 -14.51
N LEU A 175 6.11 -6.02 -13.82
CA LEU A 175 4.68 -6.34 -14.00
C LEU A 175 4.25 -6.08 -15.45
N TYR A 176 4.57 -4.89 -15.99
CA TYR A 176 4.22 -4.55 -17.37
C TYR A 176 4.99 -5.38 -18.40
N LEU A 177 6.26 -5.75 -18.16
CA LEU A 177 6.99 -6.67 -19.02
C LEU A 177 6.23 -7.98 -19.23
N PHE A 178 5.75 -8.60 -18.16
CA PHE A 178 5.00 -9.85 -18.27
C PHE A 178 3.55 -9.64 -18.70
N ALA A 179 2.96 -8.48 -18.40
CA ALA A 179 1.64 -8.11 -18.89
C ALA A 179 1.63 -8.02 -20.42
N ASP A 180 2.63 -7.37 -21.01
CA ASP A 180 2.75 -7.22 -22.46
C ASP A 180 3.04 -8.56 -23.15
N LEU A 181 3.94 -9.37 -22.57
CA LEU A 181 4.29 -10.69 -23.11
C LEU A 181 3.10 -11.68 -23.15
N GLU A 182 2.16 -11.57 -22.20
CA GLU A 182 1.06 -12.51 -22.05
C GLU A 182 -0.32 -11.85 -22.19
N ASN A 183 -0.40 -10.64 -22.78
CA ASN A 183 -1.64 -9.86 -22.96
C ASN A 183 -2.51 -9.81 -21.69
N ARG A 184 -1.91 -9.44 -20.54
CA ARG A 184 -2.61 -9.42 -19.24
C ARG A 184 -2.93 -8.03 -18.76
N LEU A 185 -4.04 -7.89 -18.01
CA LEU A 185 -4.41 -6.69 -17.31
C LEU A 185 -3.58 -6.56 -16.00
N VAL A 186 -2.92 -5.43 -15.79
CA VAL A 186 -2.18 -5.16 -14.55
C VAL A 186 -3.12 -4.67 -13.48
N VAL A 187 -3.17 -5.38 -12.35
CA VAL A 187 -4.05 -5.06 -11.21
C VAL A 187 -3.25 -4.57 -10.02
N GLY A 188 -3.57 -3.36 -9.55
CA GLY A 188 -3.00 -2.75 -8.35
C GLY A 188 -3.76 -3.16 -7.08
N CYS A 189 -3.06 -3.05 -5.94
CA CYS A 189 -3.56 -3.50 -4.65
C CYS A 189 -3.80 -2.37 -3.64
N THR A 190 -3.60 -1.10 -4.04
CA THR A 190 -3.80 0.06 -3.16
C THR A 190 -5.26 0.18 -2.73
N ASN A 191 -5.49 0.32 -1.43
CA ASN A 191 -6.80 0.56 -0.86
C ASN A 191 -7.11 2.07 -0.72
N LYS A 192 -8.35 2.41 -0.38
CA LYS A 192 -8.84 3.79 -0.27
C LYS A 192 -8.08 4.60 0.77
N THR A 193 -7.80 4.01 1.93
CA THR A 193 -7.07 4.67 3.02
C THR A 193 -5.69 5.12 2.57
N GLU A 194 -4.91 4.19 2.04
CA GLU A 194 -3.57 4.45 1.53
C GLU A 194 -3.57 5.50 0.41
N TYR A 195 -4.52 5.40 -0.51
CA TYR A 195 -4.66 6.35 -1.62
C TYR A 195 -4.97 7.76 -1.15
N LEU A 196 -5.95 7.92 -0.23
CA LEU A 196 -6.37 9.24 0.25
C LEU A 196 -5.25 9.99 0.96
N ILE A 197 -4.45 9.30 1.79
CA ILE A 197 -3.34 9.93 2.51
C ILE A 197 -2.03 9.98 1.70
N GLY A 198 -1.99 9.39 0.49
CA GLY A 198 -0.79 9.31 -0.35
C GLY A 198 0.24 8.29 0.12
N PHE A 199 -0.19 7.25 0.85
CA PHE A 199 0.67 6.18 1.36
C PHE A 199 0.92 5.11 0.29
N PHE A 200 1.43 5.54 -0.85
CA PHE A 200 1.81 4.71 -1.99
C PHE A 200 2.95 5.38 -2.78
N VAL A 201 3.52 4.66 -3.71
CA VAL A 201 4.57 5.21 -4.59
C VAL A 201 3.99 5.58 -5.94
N LYS A 202 3.90 6.89 -6.21
CA LYS A 202 3.46 7.40 -7.51
C LYS A 202 4.27 6.76 -8.65
N TYR A 203 3.57 6.18 -9.62
CA TYR A 203 4.15 5.40 -10.73
C TYR A 203 4.94 4.17 -10.27
N GLY A 204 4.67 3.65 -9.08
CA GLY A 204 5.17 2.35 -8.61
C GLY A 204 4.15 1.24 -8.84
N CYS A 205 4.47 0.03 -8.41
CA CYS A 205 3.57 -1.14 -8.54
C CYS A 205 2.25 -1.00 -7.77
N ASP A 206 2.16 -0.02 -6.86
CA ASP A 206 0.95 0.27 -6.08
C ASP A 206 0.03 1.28 -6.79
N ASP A 207 0.53 2.00 -7.81
CA ASP A 207 -0.18 3.12 -8.45
C ASP A 207 -0.27 2.98 -9.97
N ALA A 208 0.84 2.58 -10.63
CA ALA A 208 0.86 2.37 -12.06
C ALA A 208 0.31 0.98 -12.40
N CYS A 209 -0.99 0.93 -12.60
CA CYS A 209 -1.75 -0.27 -12.95
C CYS A 209 -2.97 0.12 -13.79
N ASP A 210 -3.60 -0.86 -14.43
CA ASP A 210 -4.75 -0.62 -15.28
C ASP A 210 -6.03 -0.47 -14.45
N ILE A 211 -6.17 -1.25 -13.38
CA ILE A 211 -7.30 -1.19 -12.45
C ILE A 211 -6.86 -1.37 -11.00
N MET A 212 -7.63 -0.81 -10.06
CA MET A 212 -7.43 -0.91 -8.61
C MET A 212 -8.73 -1.32 -7.91
N PRO A 213 -9.04 -2.60 -7.76
CA PRO A 213 -10.31 -3.05 -7.18
C PRO A 213 -10.54 -2.56 -5.74
N LEU A 214 -9.48 -2.48 -4.93
CA LEU A 214 -9.58 -2.09 -3.52
C LEU A 214 -9.66 -0.57 -3.30
N LEU A 215 -9.59 0.26 -4.35
CA LEU A 215 -9.56 1.71 -4.23
C LEU A 215 -10.84 2.31 -3.64
N SER A 216 -11.95 1.57 -3.67
CA SER A 216 -13.23 1.93 -3.05
C SER A 216 -13.35 1.50 -1.59
N LEU A 217 -12.44 0.68 -1.07
CA LEU A 217 -12.50 0.11 0.26
C LEU A 217 -11.46 0.74 1.20
N TYR A 218 -11.90 1.16 2.37
CA TYR A 218 -11.02 1.52 3.47
C TYR A 218 -10.26 0.28 3.99
N LYS A 219 -9.13 0.49 4.68
CA LYS A 219 -8.30 -0.61 5.22
C LYS A 219 -9.08 -1.53 6.17
N THR A 220 -9.94 -0.97 7.00
CA THR A 220 -10.81 -1.73 7.89
C THR A 220 -11.81 -2.59 7.12
N GLN A 221 -12.36 -2.06 6.03
CA GLN A 221 -13.27 -2.79 5.13
C GLN A 221 -12.55 -3.91 4.35
N VAL A 222 -11.29 -3.68 3.95
CA VAL A 222 -10.43 -4.74 3.38
C VAL A 222 -10.26 -5.90 4.38
N LYS A 223 -9.98 -5.58 5.65
CA LYS A 223 -9.87 -6.61 6.72
C LYS A 223 -11.19 -7.36 6.93
N GLU A 224 -12.31 -6.63 6.94
CA GLU A 224 -13.66 -7.21 7.08
C GLU A 224 -13.99 -8.16 5.94
N LEU A 225 -13.80 -7.74 4.69
CA LEU A 225 -14.02 -8.57 3.51
C LEU A 225 -13.10 -9.80 3.50
N TYR A 226 -11.82 -9.61 3.82
CA TYR A 226 -10.84 -10.69 3.91
C TYR A 226 -11.27 -11.77 4.92
N LYS A 227 -11.75 -11.34 6.09
CA LYS A 227 -12.27 -12.22 7.16
C LYS A 227 -13.53 -12.95 6.71
N TYR A 228 -14.48 -12.24 6.09
CA TYR A 228 -15.72 -12.83 5.56
C TYR A 228 -15.45 -13.95 4.55
N LEU A 229 -14.47 -13.76 3.68
CA LEU A 229 -14.08 -14.75 2.67
C LEU A 229 -13.31 -15.96 3.24
N GLY A 230 -13.08 -16.02 4.55
CA GLY A 230 -12.41 -17.16 5.20
C GLY A 230 -10.95 -17.33 4.77
N LEU A 231 -10.29 -16.24 4.36
CA LEU A 231 -8.90 -16.28 3.92
C LEU A 231 -7.93 -16.49 5.11
N PRO A 232 -6.65 -16.85 4.86
CA PRO A 232 -5.75 -17.30 5.93
C PRO A 232 -5.58 -16.29 7.06
N LYS A 233 -5.91 -16.68 8.30
CA LYS A 233 -5.78 -15.83 9.50
C LYS A 233 -4.35 -15.32 9.71
N LYS A 234 -3.34 -16.13 9.40
CA LYS A 234 -1.93 -15.75 9.51
C LYS A 234 -1.61 -14.41 8.76
N ILE A 235 -2.22 -14.21 7.59
CA ILE A 235 -2.04 -12.98 6.80
C ILE A 235 -2.87 -11.82 7.38
N LEU A 236 -4.10 -12.11 7.86
CA LEU A 236 -4.99 -11.12 8.49
C LEU A 236 -4.38 -10.51 9.76
N GLU A 237 -3.75 -11.34 10.59
CA GLU A 237 -3.22 -10.97 11.91
C GLU A 237 -1.84 -10.30 11.84
N LYS A 238 -1.20 -10.29 10.67
CA LYS A 238 0.06 -9.57 10.48
C LYS A 238 -0.12 -8.07 10.67
N LYS A 239 0.84 -7.46 11.37
CA LYS A 239 0.93 -6.00 11.39
C LYS A 239 1.24 -5.48 9.98
N PRO A 240 0.44 -4.55 9.44
CA PRO A 240 0.70 -3.97 8.14
C PRO A 240 2.09 -3.33 8.08
N SER A 241 2.82 -3.64 7.01
CA SER A 241 4.18 -3.13 6.79
C SER A 241 4.40 -2.89 5.29
N PRO A 242 5.04 -1.79 4.90
CA PRO A 242 5.33 -1.51 3.51
C PRO A 242 6.44 -2.42 2.95
N ASP A 243 7.07 -3.26 3.79
CA ASP A 243 8.18 -4.19 3.46
C ASP A 243 9.34 -3.55 2.67
N LEU A 244 9.55 -2.25 2.87
CA LEU A 244 10.55 -1.44 2.15
C LEU A 244 11.77 -1.11 3.00
N LEU A 245 11.53 -0.95 4.29
CA LEU A 245 12.54 -0.73 5.33
C LEU A 245 12.29 -1.75 6.44
N PRO A 246 13.31 -2.53 6.81
CA PRO A 246 13.15 -3.60 7.78
C PRO A 246 12.71 -3.06 9.16
N GLY A 247 11.67 -3.69 9.75
CA GLY A 247 11.18 -3.37 11.10
C GLY A 247 10.30 -2.13 11.21
N ILE A 248 9.81 -1.59 10.10
CA ILE A 248 8.89 -0.46 10.06
C ILE A 248 7.47 -0.96 9.79
N PHE A 249 6.51 -0.50 10.58
CA PHE A 249 5.08 -0.78 10.40
C PHE A 249 4.33 0.48 9.98
N ASP A 250 3.25 0.29 9.20
CA ASP A 250 2.46 1.39 8.61
C ASP A 250 1.96 2.36 9.67
N GLU A 251 1.27 1.86 10.72
CA GLU A 251 0.70 2.67 11.78
C GLU A 251 1.76 3.46 12.57
N GLU A 252 2.97 2.88 12.74
CA GLU A 252 4.09 3.61 13.33
C GLU A 252 4.55 4.78 12.45
N VAL A 253 4.54 4.61 11.13
CA VAL A 253 4.97 5.64 10.16
C VAL A 253 3.92 6.71 9.98
N ILE A 254 2.66 6.32 9.84
CA ILE A 254 1.50 7.21 9.68
C ILE A 254 1.24 7.96 10.99
N GLY A 255 1.45 7.33 12.14
CA GLY A 255 1.22 7.91 13.46
C GLY A 255 -0.20 7.77 13.98
N LEU A 256 -1.03 7.00 13.30
CA LEU A 256 -2.41 6.64 13.65
C LEU A 256 -2.63 5.17 13.36
N ASP A 257 -3.48 4.50 14.15
CA ASP A 257 -4.00 3.19 13.78
C ASP A 257 -5.03 3.30 12.63
N TYR A 258 -5.20 2.23 11.91
CA TYR A 258 -6.10 2.23 10.74
C TYR A 258 -7.59 2.38 11.13
N GLU A 259 -8.00 1.98 12.34
CA GLU A 259 -9.39 2.12 12.77
C GLU A 259 -9.76 3.59 12.96
N ASP A 260 -8.96 4.34 13.70
CA ASP A 260 -9.19 5.77 13.90
C ASP A 260 -8.97 6.55 12.58
N LEU A 261 -7.95 6.18 11.80
CA LEU A 261 -7.67 6.82 10.50
C LEU A 261 -8.86 6.69 9.54
N ASP A 262 -9.44 5.50 9.38
CA ASP A 262 -10.57 5.27 8.48
C ASP A 262 -11.82 6.01 8.94
N LEU A 263 -12.08 6.07 10.26
CA LEU A 263 -13.19 6.84 10.82
C LEU A 263 -13.03 8.34 10.57
N ILE A 264 -11.80 8.87 10.70
CA ILE A 264 -11.50 10.28 10.38
C ILE A 264 -11.71 10.55 8.89
N LEU A 265 -11.14 9.71 8.03
CA LEU A 265 -11.27 9.84 6.57
C LEU A 265 -12.74 9.79 6.14
N TYR A 266 -13.50 8.85 6.68
CA TYR A 266 -14.93 8.73 6.42
C TYR A 266 -15.72 9.96 6.89
N GLY A 267 -15.44 10.47 8.08
CA GLY A 267 -16.06 11.68 8.59
C GLY A 267 -15.79 12.91 7.70
N LEU A 268 -14.54 13.08 7.26
CA LEU A 268 -14.14 14.15 6.34
C LEU A 268 -14.84 14.00 4.97
N GLU A 269 -14.93 12.77 4.44
CA GLU A 269 -15.65 12.49 3.19
C GLU A 269 -17.15 12.81 3.28
N LYS A 270 -17.74 12.67 4.46
CA LYS A 270 -19.14 13.07 4.75
C LYS A 270 -19.31 14.56 4.98
N GLY A 271 -18.26 15.36 4.87
CA GLY A 271 -18.29 16.80 5.04
C GLY A 271 -18.38 17.28 6.49
N LEU A 272 -18.02 16.41 7.44
CA LEU A 272 -18.01 16.80 8.85
C LEU A 272 -16.83 17.72 9.16
N ALA A 273 -17.09 18.73 10.01
CA ALA A 273 -16.03 19.59 10.50
C ALA A 273 -15.08 18.82 11.44
N ALA A 274 -13.80 19.20 11.45
CA ALA A 274 -12.76 18.52 12.23
C ALA A 274 -13.13 18.40 13.73
N TRP A 275 -13.76 19.42 14.32
CA TRP A 275 -14.19 19.38 15.72
C TRP A 275 -15.31 18.36 15.97
N GLN A 276 -16.24 18.16 15.00
CA GLN A 276 -17.32 17.17 15.11
C GLN A 276 -16.76 15.74 15.10
N ILE A 277 -15.76 15.49 14.24
CA ILE A 277 -15.08 14.20 14.18
C ILE A 277 -14.30 13.94 15.47
N ALA A 278 -13.55 14.93 15.94
CA ALA A 278 -12.76 14.84 17.16
C ALA A 278 -13.65 14.53 18.40
N GLU A 279 -14.78 15.23 18.53
CA GLU A 279 -15.76 14.98 19.58
C GLU A 279 -16.37 13.58 19.50
N ALA A 280 -16.79 13.17 18.27
CA ALA A 280 -17.40 11.85 18.05
C ALA A 280 -16.45 10.71 18.40
N LEU A 281 -15.17 10.82 18.06
CA LEU A 281 -14.13 9.83 18.31
C LEU A 281 -13.48 9.92 19.69
N LYS A 282 -13.71 11.02 20.42
CA LYS A 282 -13.05 11.36 21.70
C LYS A 282 -11.52 11.41 21.55
N ILE A 283 -11.06 12.07 20.51
CA ILE A 283 -9.64 12.28 20.21
C ILE A 283 -9.31 13.77 20.10
N ASP A 284 -8.02 14.11 20.13
CA ASP A 284 -7.58 15.48 19.93
C ASP A 284 -7.87 15.93 18.49
N LYS A 285 -8.42 17.15 18.35
CA LYS A 285 -8.71 17.77 17.04
C LYS A 285 -7.47 17.81 16.14
N GLU A 286 -6.29 17.95 16.71
CA GLU A 286 -5.00 17.95 16.02
C GLU A 286 -4.77 16.68 15.19
N LYS A 287 -5.29 15.52 15.62
CA LYS A 287 -5.22 14.27 14.85
C LYS A 287 -6.07 14.35 13.58
N VAL A 288 -7.25 14.97 13.66
CA VAL A 288 -8.12 15.17 12.48
C VAL A 288 -7.51 16.19 11.52
N ASP A 289 -7.00 17.30 12.07
CA ASP A 289 -6.30 18.32 11.27
C ASP A 289 -5.08 17.74 10.56
N TYR A 290 -4.36 16.82 11.23
CA TYR A 290 -3.24 16.09 10.66
C TYR A 290 -3.67 15.23 9.46
N VAL A 291 -4.77 14.47 9.57
CA VAL A 291 -5.27 13.66 8.45
C VAL A 291 -5.71 14.54 7.27
N SER A 292 -6.41 15.64 7.55
CA SER A 292 -6.78 16.64 6.54
C SER A 292 -5.55 17.20 5.84
N PHE A 293 -4.49 17.48 6.59
CA PHE A 293 -3.22 17.93 6.03
C PHE A 293 -2.57 16.85 5.14
N LEU A 294 -2.61 15.56 5.52
CA LEU A 294 -2.10 14.45 4.70
C LEU A 294 -2.85 14.38 3.35
N ILE A 295 -4.18 14.47 3.38
CA ILE A 295 -5.02 14.46 2.16
C ILE A 295 -4.58 15.57 1.20
N ASN A 296 -4.48 16.81 1.70
CA ASN A 296 -4.10 17.98 0.89
C ASN A 296 -2.68 17.87 0.34
N LYS A 297 -1.72 17.42 1.15
CA LYS A 297 -0.31 17.29 0.74
C LYS A 297 -0.07 16.11 -0.22
N SER A 298 -0.94 15.13 -0.22
CA SER A 298 -0.84 13.97 -1.11
C SER A 298 -1.50 14.20 -2.48
N ASP A 299 -2.12 15.33 -2.74
CA ASP A 299 -2.74 15.64 -4.04
C ASP A 299 -1.80 15.43 -5.21
N TYR A 300 -0.54 15.87 -5.09
CA TYR A 300 0.48 15.60 -6.11
C TYR A 300 0.68 14.10 -6.38
N CYS A 301 0.57 13.25 -5.36
CA CYS A 301 0.70 11.80 -5.53
C CYS A 301 -0.47 11.24 -6.33
N ARG A 302 -1.69 11.72 -6.10
CA ARG A 302 -2.92 11.26 -6.78
C ARG A 302 -3.11 11.85 -8.17
N CYS A 303 -2.54 13.02 -8.42
CA CYS A 303 -2.62 13.67 -9.74
C CYS A 303 -1.75 12.93 -10.75
N LYS A 304 -2.38 12.22 -11.71
CA LYS A 304 -1.64 11.42 -12.72
C LYS A 304 -1.18 12.22 -13.92
N LEU A 305 -2.02 13.12 -14.43
CA LEU A 305 -1.74 13.89 -15.63
C LEU A 305 -2.24 15.32 -15.49
N ILE A 306 -1.36 16.27 -15.66
CA ILE A 306 -1.69 17.68 -15.77
C ILE A 306 -1.59 18.05 -17.23
N LYS A 307 -2.73 18.38 -17.86
CA LYS A 307 -2.76 18.83 -19.25
C LYS A 307 -2.67 20.35 -19.29
N TYR A 308 -1.94 20.88 -20.27
CA TYR A 308 -1.96 22.32 -20.55
C TYR A 308 -3.39 22.78 -20.82
N GLY A 309 -3.83 23.85 -20.18
CA GLY A 309 -5.21 24.34 -20.24
C GLY A 309 -6.11 23.96 -19.05
N ASN A 310 -5.69 23.06 -18.17
CA ASN A 310 -6.42 22.70 -16.95
C ASN A 310 -5.84 23.38 -15.68
N TYR A 311 -4.99 24.38 -15.84
CA TYR A 311 -4.49 25.24 -14.78
C TYR A 311 -5.29 26.56 -14.81
N ASN A 312 -6.45 26.56 -14.19
CA ASN A 312 -7.14 27.79 -13.80
C ASN A 312 -7.57 27.65 -12.36
#